data_fcddf289fb2a80679b6ee71b22ad38e9
#
_entry.id   fcddf289fb2a80679b6ee71b22ad38e9
#
_cell.length_a   1.000
_cell.length_b   1.000
_cell.length_c   1.000
_cell.angle_alpha   90.00
_cell.angle_beta   90.00
_cell.angle_gamma   90.00
#
_symmetry.space_group_name_H-M   'P 1'
#
loop_
_entity.id
_entity.type
_entity.pdbx_description
1 polymer ?
#
loop_
_entity_poly.entity_id
_entity_poly.type
_entity_poly.pdbx_seq_one_letter_code
_entity_poly.pdbx_strand_id
1 'polypeptide(L)'
;MSGPVLARRGFLAATVGLAAALTLSACGGTEAAGGGASASAAPSGTAARSWTFTDDRDKKLDLPERPSRVVAQVGAAAALWDFGVRPVAVFGPHKLADGSSDPQVGNVDITKVEGLGNVWDEFNVEKYISVQPDLLVSSMYVKGTLWYVPEKSKETIEQVAPTAGVMLTGRSATQVIGKYEELARSLGADLQGVPEAKARMEAATRELAAFKDLKILMMSGGADAMWVVNPPEYPDIVHLTENGLNVVKPSKVDDGGFFQTLSWENADTYDADVILYDTRTQSLKPEEMLKKPTFAKLPAVKAGQYYPWRAEAPFSYQGYAAFLEELVSNLKKAEKLQ
;
A
#
# COMPACT_ATOMS: atom_id res chain seq x y z
N MET A 1 43.46 4.03 28.60
CA MET A 1 43.71 5.26 29.39
C MET A 1 42.39 5.91 29.59
N SER A 2 41.79 5.62 30.69
CA SER A 2 41.44 6.44 31.85
C SER A 2 40.18 7.22 31.67
N GLY A 3 39.08 6.77 32.33
CA GLY A 3 37.93 7.61 32.71
C GLY A 3 38.31 8.56 33.87
N PRO A 4 37.41 9.29 34.46
CA PRO A 4 36.57 8.87 35.60
C PRO A 4 35.12 9.38 35.54
N VAL A 5 34.13 8.71 36.08
CA VAL A 5 33.63 8.41 37.45
C VAL A 5 33.04 9.60 38.22
N LEU A 6 31.70 9.49 38.43
CA LEU A 6 30.87 9.84 39.58
C LEU A 6 30.84 11.25 40.18
N ALA A 7 29.56 11.76 40.37
CA ALA A 7 29.09 12.14 41.70
C ALA A 7 27.55 12.25 41.77
N ARG A 8 27.00 11.48 42.68
CA ARG A 8 25.66 11.60 43.26
C ARG A 8 25.58 12.71 44.33
N ARG A 9 24.42 13.35 44.46
CA ARG A 9 23.82 13.94 45.68
C ARG A 9 22.43 14.40 45.27
N GLY A 10 21.29 14.03 45.78
CA GLY A 10 20.80 13.53 47.04
C GLY A 10 20.37 14.65 48.00
N PHE A 11 19.01 14.90 48.14
CA PHE A 11 18.34 15.45 49.34
C PHE A 11 16.85 15.57 49.00
N LEU A 12 15.97 14.78 49.58
CA LEU A 12 15.18 14.74 50.81
C LEU A 12 14.20 15.94 50.98
N ALA A 13 12.95 15.65 50.80
CA ALA A 13 11.76 15.60 51.68
C ALA A 13 11.38 16.88 52.43
N ALA A 14 10.12 17.26 52.33
CA ALA A 14 9.29 17.61 53.48
C ALA A 14 7.81 17.65 53.15
N THR A 15 7.07 17.02 53.95
CA THR A 15 5.65 16.73 54.15
C THR A 15 4.86 17.92 54.78
N VAL A 16 3.53 17.65 54.92
CA VAL A 16 2.50 18.29 55.80
C VAL A 16 1.64 19.32 55.06
N GLY A 17 0.31 19.32 55.10
CA GLY A 17 -0.72 18.57 55.78
C GLY A 17 -2.10 19.19 55.49
N LEU A 18 -3.07 18.38 55.54
CA LEU A 18 -4.38 18.40 56.16
C LEU A 18 -5.19 19.72 56.21
N ALA A 19 -6.40 19.75 55.66
CA ALA A 19 -7.62 19.89 56.48
C ALA A 19 -8.89 19.80 55.63
N ALA A 20 -9.79 18.95 56.08
CA ALA A 20 -11.17 18.75 55.62
C ALA A 20 -12.09 19.84 56.21
N ALA A 21 -13.16 20.20 55.49
CA ALA A 21 -14.38 20.69 56.10
C ALA A 21 -15.60 20.28 55.26
N LEU A 22 -16.35 19.36 55.80
CA LEU A 22 -17.74 19.04 55.44
C LEU A 22 -18.66 20.07 56.05
N THR A 23 -19.62 20.63 55.29
CA THR A 23 -20.90 21.10 55.87
C THR A 23 -22.05 20.68 54.96
N LEU A 24 -22.84 19.74 55.50
CA LEU A 24 -24.24 19.54 55.10
C LEU A 24 -25.09 20.67 55.65
N SER A 25 -26.04 21.14 54.86
CA SER A 25 -27.23 21.72 55.41
C SER A 25 -28.41 21.51 54.44
N ALA A 26 -29.48 20.96 55.00
CA ALA A 26 -30.69 20.50 54.34
C ALA A 26 -31.82 21.54 54.42
N CYS A 27 -32.79 21.34 53.49
CA CYS A 27 -34.24 21.64 53.57
C CYS A 27 -34.77 23.06 53.61
N GLY A 28 -35.71 23.30 52.69
CA GLY A 28 -36.94 24.04 53.06
C GLY A 28 -37.46 24.98 51.99
N GLY A 29 -38.43 24.58 51.21
CA GLY A 29 -39.73 25.17 51.03
C GLY A 29 -39.96 26.40 50.14
N THR A 30 -40.84 26.19 49.16
CA THR A 30 -41.93 27.06 48.62
C THR A 30 -41.65 28.26 47.70
N GLU A 31 -42.16 28.07 46.46
CA GLU A 31 -42.88 28.97 45.53
C GLU A 31 -42.56 30.47 45.46
N ALA A 32 -42.17 30.98 44.31
CA ALA A 32 -42.98 31.76 43.37
C ALA A 32 -42.16 32.39 42.22
N ALA A 33 -42.67 32.21 41.05
CA ALA A 33 -42.74 33.08 39.86
C ALA A 33 -41.55 33.99 39.45
N GLY A 34 -41.09 33.80 38.21
CA GLY A 34 -40.83 34.87 37.29
C GLY A 34 -39.37 35.17 36.97
N GLY A 35 -38.98 34.93 35.74
CA GLY A 35 -37.79 35.53 35.17
C GLY A 35 -36.96 34.59 34.31
N GLY A 36 -37.29 34.53 33.02
CA GLY A 36 -36.48 33.79 32.02
C GLY A 36 -35.06 34.31 31.94
N ALA A 37 -34.13 33.46 32.24
CA ALA A 37 -32.75 33.59 31.81
C ALA A 37 -32.49 32.40 30.87
N SER A 38 -32.47 32.68 29.57
CA SER A 38 -31.93 31.77 28.56
C SER A 38 -30.49 31.44 28.95
N ALA A 39 -30.31 30.25 29.51
CA ALA A 39 -29.01 29.65 29.59
C ALA A 39 -28.60 29.35 28.12
N SER A 40 -27.72 30.22 27.62
CA SER A 40 -27.01 29.96 26.38
C SER A 40 -26.24 28.66 26.58
N ALA A 41 -26.74 27.59 25.99
CA ALA A 41 -25.99 26.37 25.90
C ALA A 41 -24.69 26.68 25.13
N ALA A 42 -23.56 26.63 25.82
CA ALA A 42 -22.27 26.62 25.17
C ALA A 42 -22.28 25.51 24.11
N PRO A 43 -21.77 25.76 22.90
CA PRO A 43 -21.66 24.69 21.93
C PRO A 43 -20.80 23.60 22.56
N SER A 44 -21.37 22.42 22.69
CA SER A 44 -20.63 21.20 23.03
C SER A 44 -19.59 21.03 21.93
N GLY A 45 -18.41 21.54 22.16
CA GLY A 45 -17.26 21.28 21.32
C GLY A 45 -17.11 19.77 21.27
N THR A 46 -17.35 19.20 20.11
CA THR A 46 -17.02 17.81 19.82
C THR A 46 -15.52 17.71 20.09
N ALA A 47 -15.15 17.11 21.24
CA ALA A 47 -13.75 16.87 21.57
C ALA A 47 -13.14 16.15 20.37
N ALA A 48 -12.16 16.76 19.75
CA ALA A 48 -11.44 16.17 18.65
C ALA A 48 -10.95 14.79 19.13
N ARG A 49 -11.44 13.73 18.49
CA ARG A 49 -11.06 12.37 18.90
C ARG A 49 -9.64 12.15 18.42
N SER A 50 -8.73 11.90 19.36
CA SER A 50 -7.37 11.46 19.03
C SER A 50 -7.42 10.31 18.04
N TRP A 51 -6.49 10.30 17.09
CA TRP A 51 -6.38 9.23 16.10
C TRP A 51 -5.17 8.37 16.41
N THR A 52 -5.36 7.05 16.38
CA THR A 52 -4.28 6.10 16.56
C THR A 52 -4.29 5.06 15.45
N PHE A 53 -3.09 4.69 14.99
CA PHE A 53 -2.89 3.62 14.01
C PHE A 53 -1.55 2.94 14.27
N THR A 54 -1.50 1.62 14.18
CA THR A 54 -0.23 0.87 14.25
C THR A 54 0.10 0.36 12.86
N ASP A 55 1.24 0.79 12.32
CA ASP A 55 1.68 0.38 10.99
C ASP A 55 2.42 -0.97 11.01
N ASP A 56 2.84 -1.44 9.84
CA ASP A 56 3.51 -2.74 9.69
C ASP A 56 4.99 -2.73 10.10
N ARG A 57 5.50 -1.60 10.60
CA ARG A 57 6.78 -1.50 11.31
C ARG A 57 6.61 -1.71 12.82
N ASP A 58 5.40 -1.97 13.29
CA ASP A 58 5.00 -1.95 14.70
C ASP A 58 5.09 -0.54 15.32
N LYS A 59 5.12 0.50 14.48
CA LYS A 59 5.13 1.91 14.90
C LYS A 59 3.71 2.35 15.22
N LYS A 60 3.46 2.66 16.49
CA LYS A 60 2.20 3.29 16.90
C LYS A 60 2.26 4.78 16.56
N LEU A 61 1.34 5.21 15.72
CA LEU A 61 1.05 6.60 15.43
C LEU A 61 -0.04 7.05 16.39
N ASP A 62 0.17 8.19 17.06
CA ASP A 62 -0.78 8.74 18.03
C ASP A 62 -0.85 10.25 17.81
N LEU A 63 -1.96 10.72 17.24
CA LEU A 63 -2.15 12.10 16.83
C LEU A 63 -3.35 12.70 17.55
N PRO A 64 -3.30 13.98 17.90
CA PRO A 64 -4.39 14.66 18.61
C PRO A 64 -5.67 14.73 17.78
N GLU A 65 -5.54 14.68 16.44
CA GLU A 65 -6.64 14.71 15.49
C GLU A 65 -6.43 13.69 14.37
N ARG A 66 -7.53 13.27 13.75
CA ARG A 66 -7.50 12.38 12.60
C ARG A 66 -6.86 13.09 11.40
N PRO A 67 -5.87 12.46 10.73
CA PRO A 67 -5.27 13.00 9.52
C PRO A 67 -6.29 13.31 8.42
N SER A 68 -6.10 14.45 7.78
CA SER A 68 -6.95 14.95 6.70
C SER A 68 -6.16 15.33 5.44
N ARG A 69 -4.86 15.55 5.58
CA ARG A 69 -3.94 15.93 4.49
C ARG A 69 -2.91 14.83 4.26
N VAL A 70 -3.40 13.72 3.71
CA VAL A 70 -2.60 12.52 3.45
C VAL A 70 -1.75 12.73 2.20
N VAL A 71 -0.46 12.45 2.29
CA VAL A 71 0.45 12.28 1.15
C VAL A 71 0.72 10.78 1.01
N ALA A 72 0.66 10.23 -0.20
CA ALA A 72 0.82 8.79 -0.37
C ALA A 72 1.72 8.41 -1.57
N GLN A 73 2.51 7.33 -1.40
CA GLN A 73 3.18 6.65 -2.50
C GLN A 73 2.13 6.14 -3.49
N VAL A 74 2.43 6.12 -4.79
CA VAL A 74 1.46 5.88 -5.86
C VAL A 74 0.58 4.65 -5.63
N GLY A 75 1.14 3.49 -5.27
CA GLY A 75 0.36 2.28 -4.99
C GLY A 75 -0.50 2.40 -3.72
N ALA A 76 0.02 3.06 -2.68
CA ALA A 76 -0.74 3.37 -1.48
C ALA A 76 -1.86 4.39 -1.78
N ALA A 77 -1.59 5.39 -2.62
CA ALA A 77 -2.59 6.36 -3.07
C ALA A 77 -3.72 5.68 -3.85
N ALA A 78 -3.38 4.78 -4.76
CA ALA A 78 -4.36 4.01 -5.56
C ALA A 78 -5.27 3.16 -4.66
N ALA A 79 -4.70 2.44 -3.69
CA ALA A 79 -5.46 1.66 -2.72
C ALA A 79 -6.39 2.55 -1.87
N LEU A 80 -5.86 3.61 -1.27
CA LEU A 80 -6.62 4.54 -0.44
C LEU A 80 -7.72 5.26 -1.21
N TRP A 81 -7.48 5.61 -2.48
CA TRP A 81 -8.48 6.26 -3.33
C TRP A 81 -9.72 5.39 -3.54
N ASP A 82 -9.51 4.11 -3.80
CA ASP A 82 -10.61 3.15 -3.97
C ASP A 82 -11.42 2.95 -2.68
N PHE A 83 -10.77 3.11 -1.52
CA PHE A 83 -11.44 3.12 -0.22
C PHE A 83 -12.05 4.49 0.16
N GLY A 84 -11.99 5.49 -0.71
CA GLY A 84 -12.64 6.79 -0.44
C GLY A 84 -11.76 7.85 0.22
N VAL A 85 -10.50 7.55 0.58
CA VAL A 85 -9.53 8.55 1.03
C VAL A 85 -8.97 9.30 -0.18
N ARG A 86 -8.81 10.61 -0.06
CA ARG A 86 -8.33 11.50 -1.13
C ARG A 86 -6.99 12.11 -0.72
N PRO A 87 -5.84 11.51 -1.10
CA PRO A 87 -4.54 12.13 -0.85
C PRO A 87 -4.44 13.51 -1.48
N VAL A 88 -3.75 14.43 -0.82
CA VAL A 88 -3.49 15.78 -1.35
C VAL A 88 -2.30 15.78 -2.31
N ALA A 89 -1.40 14.81 -2.16
CA ALA A 89 -0.24 14.65 -3.04
C ALA A 89 0.17 13.18 -3.16
N VAL A 90 0.86 12.86 -4.27
CA VAL A 90 1.39 11.53 -4.59
C VAL A 90 2.86 11.59 -4.98
N PHE A 91 3.59 10.50 -4.76
CA PHE A 91 4.98 10.31 -5.21
C PHE A 91 5.21 8.88 -5.71
N GLY A 92 6.22 8.71 -6.55
CA GLY A 92 6.41 7.51 -7.37
C GLY A 92 5.76 7.64 -8.74
N PRO A 93 5.80 6.61 -9.60
CA PRO A 93 5.31 6.66 -10.97
C PRO A 93 3.81 6.99 -11.05
N HIS A 94 3.47 8.24 -11.27
CA HIS A 94 2.08 8.70 -11.36
C HIS A 94 1.76 9.34 -12.70
N LYS A 95 2.77 9.71 -13.49
CA LYS A 95 2.59 10.43 -14.74
C LYS A 95 3.57 9.96 -15.80
N LEU A 96 3.08 9.74 -17.01
CA LEU A 96 3.89 9.42 -18.18
C LEU A 96 4.55 10.67 -18.77
N ALA A 97 5.50 10.48 -19.69
CA ALA A 97 6.21 11.57 -20.35
C ALA A 97 5.29 12.49 -21.18
N ASP A 98 4.19 11.97 -21.72
CA ASP A 98 3.18 12.73 -22.44
C ASP A 98 2.17 13.46 -21.55
N GLY A 99 2.31 13.31 -20.23
CA GLY A 99 1.46 13.93 -19.24
C GLY A 99 0.23 13.12 -18.84
N SER A 100 -0.04 12.00 -19.47
CA SER A 100 -1.11 11.09 -19.08
C SER A 100 -0.79 10.34 -17.78
N SER A 101 -1.80 9.68 -17.20
CA SER A 101 -1.65 8.88 -15.97
C SER A 101 -0.79 7.64 -16.20
N ASP A 102 0.15 7.37 -15.29
CA ASP A 102 0.79 6.05 -15.24
C ASP A 102 -0.23 4.99 -14.78
N PRO A 103 -0.22 3.77 -15.34
CA PRO A 103 -1.14 2.71 -14.93
C PRO A 103 -1.13 2.39 -13.42
N GLN A 104 -0.03 2.63 -12.73
CA GLN A 104 0.10 2.38 -11.28
C GLN A 104 -0.79 3.27 -10.41
N VAL A 105 -1.26 4.41 -10.93
CA VAL A 105 -2.18 5.30 -10.18
C VAL A 105 -3.57 4.69 -10.00
N GLY A 106 -3.92 3.64 -10.75
CA GLY A 106 -5.27 3.07 -10.70
C GLY A 106 -6.34 4.13 -11.01
N ASN A 107 -7.26 4.34 -10.07
CA ASN A 107 -8.37 5.28 -10.20
C ASN A 107 -8.06 6.71 -9.68
N VAL A 108 -6.82 6.97 -9.24
CA VAL A 108 -6.46 8.32 -8.77
C VAL A 108 -6.58 9.34 -9.89
N ASP A 109 -7.34 10.39 -9.65
CA ASP A 109 -7.41 11.53 -10.54
C ASP A 109 -6.16 12.43 -10.34
N ILE A 110 -5.14 12.23 -11.18
CA ILE A 110 -3.86 12.95 -11.07
C ILE A 110 -3.98 14.47 -11.31
N THR A 111 -5.14 14.95 -11.76
CA THR A 111 -5.38 16.39 -11.90
C THR A 111 -5.80 17.06 -10.58
N LYS A 112 -6.14 16.25 -9.58
CA LYS A 112 -6.61 16.68 -8.25
C LYS A 112 -5.58 16.45 -7.14
N VAL A 113 -4.42 15.93 -7.47
CA VAL A 113 -3.35 15.66 -6.50
C VAL A 113 -2.04 16.30 -6.96
N GLU A 114 -1.23 16.76 -6.00
CA GLU A 114 0.09 17.27 -6.30
C GLU A 114 1.08 16.12 -6.54
N GLY A 115 1.89 16.19 -7.61
CA GLY A 115 2.99 15.26 -7.83
C GLY A 115 4.27 15.73 -7.13
N LEU A 116 4.85 14.86 -6.29
CA LEU A 116 6.07 15.18 -5.54
C LEU A 116 7.35 14.54 -6.10
N GLY A 117 7.26 13.85 -7.20
CA GLY A 117 8.34 13.13 -7.86
C GLY A 117 7.80 11.88 -8.53
N ASN A 118 8.37 11.53 -9.69
CA ASN A 118 7.83 10.48 -10.57
C ASN A 118 8.73 9.24 -10.66
N VAL A 119 10.00 9.40 -10.36
CA VAL A 119 10.99 8.31 -10.44
C VAL A 119 11.66 8.07 -9.10
N TRP A 120 12.39 6.94 -9.01
CA TRP A 120 13.13 6.58 -7.81
C TRP A 120 14.12 7.69 -7.40
N ASP A 121 14.25 7.93 -6.10
CA ASP A 121 15.12 8.96 -5.50
C ASP A 121 14.76 10.41 -5.86
N GLU A 122 13.65 10.63 -6.55
CA GLU A 122 13.10 11.94 -6.86
C GLU A 122 11.90 12.22 -5.93
N PHE A 123 12.13 13.04 -4.92
CA PHE A 123 11.10 13.48 -4.00
C PHE A 123 11.28 14.98 -3.70
N ASN A 124 10.30 15.79 -4.09
CA ASN A 124 10.34 17.23 -3.91
C ASN A 124 9.92 17.59 -2.47
N VAL A 125 10.91 17.75 -1.59
CA VAL A 125 10.71 18.07 -0.17
C VAL A 125 10.06 19.45 0.03
N GLU A 126 10.42 20.45 -0.78
CA GLU A 126 9.84 21.80 -0.67
C GLU A 126 8.35 21.76 -0.97
N LYS A 127 7.98 21.07 -2.04
CA LYS A 127 6.58 20.89 -2.42
C LYS A 127 5.82 20.06 -1.37
N TYR A 128 6.46 19.03 -0.80
CA TYR A 128 5.90 18.25 0.30
C TYR A 128 5.57 19.11 1.52
N ILE A 129 6.49 20.00 1.92
CA ILE A 129 6.26 20.95 3.02
C ILE A 129 5.11 21.89 2.66
N SER A 130 5.06 22.37 1.42
CA SER A 130 4.04 23.35 0.98
C SER A 130 2.62 22.81 1.02
N VAL A 131 2.43 21.49 0.82
CA VAL A 131 1.11 20.85 0.92
C VAL A 131 0.69 20.59 2.38
N GLN A 132 1.52 20.92 3.36
CA GLN A 132 1.23 20.82 4.80
C GLN A 132 0.61 19.45 5.17
N PRO A 133 1.31 18.34 4.94
CA PRO A 133 0.78 17.02 5.23
C PRO A 133 0.68 16.78 6.74
N ASP A 134 -0.30 15.97 7.13
CA ASP A 134 -0.46 15.48 8.51
C ASP A 134 -0.21 13.97 8.62
N LEU A 135 -0.08 13.28 7.47
CA LEU A 135 0.32 11.87 7.38
C LEU A 135 0.96 11.58 6.02
N LEU A 136 2.07 10.84 6.01
CA LEU A 136 2.61 10.22 4.81
C LEU A 136 2.40 8.70 4.87
N VAL A 137 1.88 8.12 3.78
CA VAL A 137 1.65 6.67 3.65
C VAL A 137 2.50 6.11 2.52
N SER A 138 3.23 5.04 2.78
CA SER A 138 3.99 4.33 1.75
C SER A 138 3.91 2.82 1.90
N SER A 139 3.96 2.12 0.77
CA SER A 139 4.22 0.68 0.75
C SER A 139 5.65 0.38 1.20
N MET A 140 5.89 -0.85 1.65
CA MET A 140 7.22 -1.38 1.96
C MET A 140 7.38 -2.76 1.32
N TYR A 141 8.45 -2.93 0.55
CA TYR A 141 8.89 -4.25 0.07
C TYR A 141 9.99 -4.82 0.99
N VAL A 142 10.73 -3.95 1.65
CA VAL A 142 11.73 -4.29 2.67
C VAL A 142 11.30 -3.67 3.99
N LYS A 143 11.29 -4.45 5.07
CA LYS A 143 10.83 -3.98 6.40
C LYS A 143 11.60 -2.73 6.82
N GLY A 144 10.86 -1.68 7.14
CA GLY A 144 11.42 -0.40 7.59
C GLY A 144 11.76 0.59 6.47
N THR A 145 11.76 0.16 5.21
CA THR A 145 12.06 1.02 4.06
C THR A 145 10.77 1.46 3.38
N LEU A 146 10.42 2.73 3.54
CA LEU A 146 9.28 3.33 2.85
C LEU A 146 9.61 3.51 1.35
N TRP A 147 8.80 2.89 0.48
CA TRP A 147 9.07 2.83 -0.95
C TRP A 147 9.00 4.22 -1.59
N TYR A 148 9.95 4.58 -2.44
CA TYR A 148 10.10 5.92 -3.04
C TYR A 148 10.37 7.07 -2.04
N VAL A 149 10.65 6.79 -0.78
CA VAL A 149 11.16 7.81 0.16
C VAL A 149 12.68 7.77 0.13
N PRO A 150 13.36 8.82 -0.38
CA PRO A 150 14.82 8.81 -0.50
C PRO A 150 15.48 8.82 0.89
N GLU A 151 16.46 7.96 1.12
CA GLU A 151 17.16 7.88 2.41
C GLU A 151 17.78 9.23 2.82
N LYS A 152 18.32 9.98 1.84
CA LYS A 152 18.88 11.33 2.06
C LYS A 152 17.87 12.37 2.58
N SER A 153 16.59 12.17 2.32
CA SER A 153 15.50 13.12 2.69
C SER A 153 14.59 12.56 3.78
N LYS A 154 14.77 11.32 4.18
CA LYS A 154 13.88 10.59 5.09
C LYS A 154 13.67 11.31 6.41
N GLU A 155 14.75 11.75 7.06
CA GLU A 155 14.67 12.46 8.33
C GLU A 155 13.86 13.76 8.21
N THR A 156 14.10 14.55 7.16
CA THR A 156 13.34 15.78 6.90
C THR A 156 11.86 15.48 6.65
N ILE A 157 11.56 14.43 5.87
CA ILE A 157 10.18 14.02 5.57
C ILE A 157 9.47 13.60 6.87
N GLU A 158 10.12 12.81 7.72
CA GLU A 158 9.56 12.33 8.99
C GLU A 158 9.41 13.44 10.06
N GLN A 159 10.19 14.52 9.97
CA GLN A 159 10.03 15.72 10.82
C GLN A 159 8.81 16.56 10.42
N VAL A 160 8.42 16.55 9.14
CA VAL A 160 7.27 17.33 8.64
C VAL A 160 5.96 16.66 9.01
N ALA A 161 5.84 15.35 8.82
CA ALA A 161 4.64 14.59 9.18
C ALA A 161 4.99 13.15 9.59
N PRO A 162 4.18 12.53 10.48
CA PRO A 162 4.32 11.11 10.79
C PRO A 162 4.12 10.26 9.55
N THR A 163 4.81 9.11 9.53
CA THR A 163 4.78 8.20 8.38
C THR A 163 4.17 6.86 8.77
N ALA A 164 3.32 6.29 7.90
CA ALA A 164 2.75 4.96 8.01
C ALA A 164 3.28 4.06 6.88
N GLY A 165 3.80 2.89 7.22
CA GLY A 165 4.30 1.89 6.27
C GLY A 165 3.38 0.68 6.20
N VAL A 166 3.02 0.24 4.97
CA VAL A 166 2.25 -0.99 4.73
C VAL A 166 3.15 -2.01 4.05
N MET A 167 3.38 -3.15 4.71
CA MET A 167 4.25 -4.21 4.21
C MET A 167 3.57 -5.02 3.12
N LEU A 168 4.27 -5.23 2.02
CA LEU A 168 3.80 -6.00 0.87
C LEU A 168 4.37 -7.43 0.90
N THR A 169 5.69 -7.58 0.93
CA THR A 169 6.36 -8.89 0.84
C THR A 169 6.00 -9.83 1.99
N GLY A 170 5.94 -11.12 1.71
CA GLY A 170 5.60 -12.15 2.69
C GLY A 170 4.11 -12.17 3.10
N ARG A 171 3.24 -11.51 2.32
CA ARG A 171 1.79 -11.45 2.55
C ARG A 171 1.02 -11.79 1.29
N SER A 172 -0.21 -12.27 1.45
CA SER A 172 -1.14 -12.36 0.32
C SER A 172 -1.82 -11.02 0.06
N ALA A 173 -2.36 -10.84 -1.15
CA ALA A 173 -3.09 -9.62 -1.51
C ALA A 173 -4.23 -9.30 -0.55
N THR A 174 -4.94 -10.31 -0.05
CA THR A 174 -6.03 -10.12 0.92
C THR A 174 -5.57 -9.50 2.23
N GLN A 175 -4.36 -9.88 2.70
CA GLN A 175 -3.79 -9.29 3.91
C GLN A 175 -3.38 -7.84 3.70
N VAL A 176 -2.77 -7.52 2.55
CA VAL A 176 -2.37 -6.15 2.19
C VAL A 176 -3.60 -5.26 2.02
N ILE A 177 -4.61 -5.74 1.28
CA ILE A 177 -5.89 -5.04 1.07
C ILE A 177 -6.57 -4.76 2.43
N GLY A 178 -6.60 -5.77 3.32
CA GLY A 178 -7.15 -5.61 4.67
C GLY A 178 -6.43 -4.53 5.49
N LYS A 179 -5.11 -4.39 5.33
CA LYS A 179 -4.34 -3.34 6.02
C LYS A 179 -4.64 -1.94 5.47
N TYR A 180 -4.81 -1.80 4.16
CA TYR A 180 -5.26 -0.53 3.56
C TYR A 180 -6.71 -0.20 3.92
N GLU A 181 -7.60 -1.20 3.99
CA GLU A 181 -8.97 -1.01 4.49
C GLU A 181 -8.98 -0.53 5.94
N GLU A 182 -8.17 -1.15 6.83
CA GLU A 182 -8.03 -0.73 8.23
C GLU A 182 -7.58 0.73 8.33
N LEU A 183 -6.54 1.11 7.56
CA LEU A 183 -6.05 2.48 7.52
C LEU A 183 -7.13 3.45 7.01
N ALA A 184 -7.77 3.14 5.88
CA ALA A 184 -8.83 3.97 5.31
C ALA A 184 -10.00 4.16 6.28
N ARG A 185 -10.44 3.09 6.96
CA ARG A 185 -11.47 3.12 7.99
C ARG A 185 -11.06 4.04 9.14
N SER A 186 -9.82 3.95 9.61
CA SER A 186 -9.29 4.81 10.68
C SER A 186 -9.26 6.29 10.27
N LEU A 187 -9.01 6.56 8.99
CA LEU A 187 -9.07 7.89 8.37
C LEU A 187 -10.51 8.36 8.11
N GLY A 188 -11.52 7.58 8.47
CA GLY A 188 -12.93 7.93 8.37
C GLY A 188 -13.51 7.82 6.96
N ALA A 189 -12.93 6.97 6.13
CA ALA A 189 -13.46 6.68 4.79
C ALA A 189 -14.86 6.05 4.86
N ASP A 190 -15.70 6.39 3.88
CA ASP A 190 -16.96 5.70 3.63
C ASP A 190 -16.69 4.44 2.80
N LEU A 191 -16.99 3.28 3.39
CA LEU A 191 -16.69 1.97 2.82
C LEU A 191 -17.94 1.27 2.23
N GLN A 192 -18.99 2.02 1.87
CA GLN A 192 -20.25 1.43 1.39
C GLN A 192 -20.08 0.54 0.15
N GLY A 193 -19.17 0.90 -0.78
CA GLY A 193 -18.89 0.09 -1.99
C GLY A 193 -18.02 -1.14 -1.76
N VAL A 194 -17.40 -1.27 -0.58
CA VAL A 194 -16.46 -2.36 -0.28
C VAL A 194 -17.10 -3.75 -0.34
N PRO A 195 -18.30 -4.01 0.21
CA PRO A 195 -18.90 -5.35 0.18
C PRO A 195 -19.09 -5.90 -1.23
N GLU A 196 -19.53 -5.07 -2.17
CA GLU A 196 -19.74 -5.48 -3.57
C GLU A 196 -18.40 -5.79 -4.26
N ALA A 197 -17.42 -4.90 -4.14
CA ALA A 197 -16.09 -5.10 -4.71
C ALA A 197 -15.41 -6.35 -4.13
N LYS A 198 -15.56 -6.59 -2.83
CA LYS A 198 -15.06 -7.79 -2.15
C LYS A 198 -15.72 -9.06 -2.68
N ALA A 199 -17.04 -9.06 -2.85
CA ALA A 199 -17.76 -10.20 -3.41
C ALA A 199 -17.30 -10.54 -4.84
N ARG A 200 -17.04 -9.52 -5.68
CA ARG A 200 -16.47 -9.70 -7.04
C ARG A 200 -15.07 -10.31 -6.98
N MET A 201 -14.19 -9.77 -6.14
CA MET A 201 -12.84 -10.31 -5.94
C MET A 201 -12.89 -11.78 -5.51
N GLU A 202 -13.72 -12.11 -4.52
CA GLU A 202 -13.89 -13.48 -4.02
C GLU A 202 -14.46 -14.43 -5.10
N ALA A 203 -15.38 -13.94 -5.94
CA ALA A 203 -15.91 -14.71 -7.06
C ALA A 203 -14.83 -15.05 -8.08
N ALA A 204 -14.05 -14.05 -8.52
CA ALA A 204 -12.94 -14.27 -9.44
C ALA A 204 -11.83 -15.16 -8.83
N THR A 205 -11.55 -15.00 -7.54
CA THR A 205 -10.59 -15.87 -6.82
C THR A 205 -11.00 -17.33 -6.87
N ARG A 206 -12.29 -17.65 -6.65
CA ARG A 206 -12.77 -19.05 -6.71
C ARG A 206 -12.60 -19.69 -8.09
N GLU A 207 -12.61 -18.90 -9.16
CA GLU A 207 -12.40 -19.42 -10.51
C GLU A 207 -10.95 -19.86 -10.78
N LEU A 208 -9.96 -19.36 -10.01
CA LEU A 208 -8.54 -19.69 -10.21
C LEU A 208 -8.26 -21.18 -10.09
N ALA A 209 -8.98 -21.91 -9.23
CA ALA A 209 -8.80 -23.35 -9.03
C ALA A 209 -9.05 -24.20 -10.30
N ALA A 210 -9.79 -23.67 -11.28
CA ALA A 210 -10.01 -24.34 -12.56
C ALA A 210 -8.75 -24.41 -13.43
N PHE A 211 -7.74 -23.58 -13.15
CA PHE A 211 -6.52 -23.46 -13.95
C PHE A 211 -5.29 -24.08 -13.28
N LYS A 212 -5.47 -24.88 -12.22
CA LYS A 212 -4.38 -25.50 -11.43
C LYS A 212 -3.40 -26.35 -12.24
N ASP A 213 -3.85 -26.91 -13.38
CA ASP A 213 -3.05 -27.75 -14.24
C ASP A 213 -2.22 -26.98 -15.27
N LEU A 214 -2.45 -25.66 -15.39
CA LEU A 214 -1.63 -24.77 -16.22
C LEU A 214 -0.38 -24.34 -15.47
N LYS A 215 0.78 -24.53 -16.08
CA LYS A 215 2.06 -24.05 -15.57
C LYS A 215 2.27 -22.61 -16.02
N ILE A 216 2.34 -21.67 -15.09
CA ILE A 216 2.35 -20.24 -15.36
C ILE A 216 3.71 -19.63 -15.04
N LEU A 217 4.36 -19.04 -16.02
CA LEU A 217 5.57 -18.25 -15.83
C LEU A 217 5.20 -16.78 -15.69
N MET A 218 5.60 -16.13 -14.60
CA MET A 218 5.44 -14.69 -14.41
C MET A 218 6.80 -14.01 -14.55
N MET A 219 6.87 -12.96 -15.37
CA MET A 219 8.13 -12.33 -15.72
C MET A 219 8.02 -10.85 -16.04
N SER A 220 9.14 -10.15 -15.91
CA SER A 220 9.35 -8.80 -16.40
C SER A 220 10.43 -8.80 -17.48
N GLY A 221 10.34 -7.95 -18.47
CA GLY A 221 11.29 -7.83 -19.56
C GLY A 221 12.09 -6.53 -19.51
N GLY A 222 13.39 -6.61 -19.76
CA GLY A 222 14.27 -5.47 -19.97
C GLY A 222 15.01 -5.56 -21.29
N ALA A 223 15.80 -4.53 -21.64
CA ALA A 223 16.54 -4.48 -22.90
C ALA A 223 17.45 -5.70 -23.09
N ASP A 224 18.20 -6.08 -22.05
CA ASP A 224 19.26 -7.09 -22.13
C ASP A 224 18.92 -8.39 -21.39
N ALA A 225 17.87 -8.41 -20.57
CA ALA A 225 17.51 -9.53 -19.71
C ALA A 225 16.00 -9.63 -19.49
N MET A 226 15.55 -10.81 -19.10
CA MET A 226 14.25 -11.03 -18.48
C MET A 226 14.44 -11.41 -17.00
N TRP A 227 13.43 -11.10 -16.20
CA TRP A 227 13.41 -11.40 -14.79
C TRP A 227 12.24 -12.31 -14.47
N VAL A 228 12.55 -13.55 -14.08
CA VAL A 228 11.54 -14.50 -13.58
C VAL A 228 11.24 -14.16 -12.14
N VAL A 229 9.98 -13.94 -11.85
CA VAL A 229 9.52 -13.45 -10.55
C VAL A 229 9.68 -14.51 -9.47
N ASN A 230 10.14 -14.12 -8.27
CA ASN A 230 10.12 -14.97 -7.09
C ASN A 230 8.77 -14.84 -6.38
N PRO A 231 7.85 -15.83 -6.48
CA PRO A 231 6.47 -15.71 -6.04
C PRO A 231 6.24 -15.21 -4.61
N PRO A 232 7.00 -15.64 -3.58
CA PRO A 232 6.74 -15.21 -2.20
C PRO A 232 6.88 -13.71 -1.93
N GLU A 233 7.58 -12.99 -2.81
CA GLU A 233 7.86 -11.56 -2.63
C GLU A 233 6.71 -10.65 -3.15
N TYR A 234 5.72 -11.23 -3.83
CA TYR A 234 4.64 -10.50 -4.47
C TYR A 234 3.27 -10.91 -3.91
N PRO A 235 2.54 -9.99 -3.27
CA PRO A 235 1.26 -10.30 -2.62
C PRO A 235 0.21 -10.90 -3.55
N ASP A 236 0.17 -10.42 -4.79
CA ASP A 236 -0.71 -10.93 -5.82
C ASP A 236 -0.38 -12.38 -6.17
N ILE A 237 0.91 -12.70 -6.36
CA ILE A 237 1.34 -14.05 -6.71
C ILE A 237 1.16 -15.01 -5.52
N VAL A 238 1.39 -14.56 -4.29
CA VAL A 238 1.05 -15.33 -3.08
C VAL A 238 -0.44 -15.66 -3.10
N HIS A 239 -1.31 -14.67 -3.33
CA HIS A 239 -2.75 -14.89 -3.43
C HIS A 239 -3.13 -15.88 -4.55
N LEU A 240 -2.54 -15.75 -5.73
CA LEU A 240 -2.78 -16.65 -6.86
C LEU A 240 -2.39 -18.10 -6.53
N THR A 241 -1.22 -18.30 -5.93
CA THR A 241 -0.72 -19.64 -5.57
C THR A 241 -1.50 -20.27 -4.43
N GLU A 242 -1.90 -19.51 -3.42
CA GLU A 242 -2.77 -19.97 -2.33
C GLU A 242 -4.14 -20.42 -2.85
N ASN A 243 -4.59 -19.88 -3.98
CA ASN A 243 -5.87 -20.21 -4.60
C ASN A 243 -5.75 -21.16 -5.81
N GLY A 244 -4.64 -21.87 -5.92
CA GLY A 244 -4.49 -23.04 -6.77
C GLY A 244 -3.75 -22.83 -8.07
N LEU A 245 -3.27 -21.64 -8.42
CA LEU A 245 -2.45 -21.46 -9.62
C LEU A 245 -1.05 -22.06 -9.43
N ASN A 246 -0.59 -22.76 -10.44
CA ASN A 246 0.74 -23.36 -10.50
C ASN A 246 1.75 -22.39 -11.12
N VAL A 247 2.27 -21.48 -10.29
CA VAL A 247 3.26 -20.48 -10.73
C VAL A 247 4.66 -21.04 -10.62
N VAL A 248 5.44 -20.90 -11.69
CA VAL A 248 6.86 -21.29 -11.76
C VAL A 248 7.65 -20.57 -10.67
N LYS A 249 8.43 -21.33 -9.91
CA LYS A 249 9.40 -20.81 -8.95
C LYS A 249 10.79 -20.84 -9.58
N PRO A 250 11.54 -19.71 -9.57
CA PRO A 250 12.91 -19.72 -10.05
C PRO A 250 13.80 -20.65 -9.22
N SER A 251 14.72 -21.34 -9.89
CA SER A 251 15.66 -22.27 -9.24
C SER A 251 16.76 -21.52 -8.47
N LYS A 252 17.03 -20.29 -8.83
CA LYS A 252 17.99 -19.39 -8.20
C LYS A 252 17.38 -18.00 -8.14
N VAL A 253 17.54 -17.32 -7.02
CA VAL A 253 17.07 -15.93 -6.83
C VAL A 253 18.28 -15.03 -6.69
N ASP A 254 18.22 -13.86 -7.29
CA ASP A 254 19.25 -12.83 -7.22
C ASP A 254 19.33 -12.24 -5.80
N ASP A 255 20.42 -11.54 -5.47
CA ASP A 255 20.68 -11.01 -4.12
C ASP A 255 19.54 -10.11 -3.58
N GLY A 256 18.78 -9.47 -4.47
CA GLY A 256 17.60 -8.67 -4.10
C GLY A 256 16.40 -9.48 -3.61
N GLY A 257 16.36 -10.79 -3.86
CA GLY A 257 15.29 -11.68 -3.43
C GLY A 257 14.06 -11.73 -4.35
N PHE A 258 13.88 -10.76 -5.24
CA PHE A 258 12.64 -10.59 -6.01
C PHE A 258 12.58 -11.36 -7.33
N PHE A 259 13.72 -11.65 -7.93
CA PHE A 259 13.80 -12.21 -9.28
C PHE A 259 14.95 -13.21 -9.44
N GLN A 260 14.87 -13.98 -10.50
CA GLN A 260 16.02 -14.57 -11.16
C GLN A 260 16.23 -13.84 -12.49
N THR A 261 17.41 -13.25 -12.68
CA THR A 261 17.81 -12.67 -13.95
C THR A 261 18.25 -13.75 -14.93
N LEU A 262 17.67 -13.76 -16.13
CA LEU A 262 18.06 -14.60 -17.26
C LEU A 262 18.40 -13.72 -18.46
N SER A 263 19.45 -14.06 -19.20
CA SER A 263 19.64 -13.47 -20.52
C SER A 263 18.52 -13.94 -21.45
N TRP A 264 18.22 -13.16 -22.50
CA TRP A 264 17.19 -13.52 -23.48
C TRP A 264 17.48 -14.84 -24.22
N GLU A 265 18.76 -15.23 -24.33
CA GLU A 265 19.19 -16.53 -24.88
C GLU A 265 18.70 -17.70 -24.02
N ASN A 266 18.56 -17.49 -22.72
CA ASN A 266 18.11 -18.49 -21.74
C ASN A 266 16.63 -18.34 -21.36
N ALA A 267 15.84 -17.65 -22.19
CA ALA A 267 14.41 -17.46 -21.93
C ALA A 267 13.61 -18.78 -21.85
N ASP A 268 14.14 -19.86 -22.37
CA ASP A 268 13.60 -21.22 -22.37
C ASP A 268 14.02 -22.06 -21.14
N THR A 269 14.63 -21.45 -20.12
CA THR A 269 15.03 -22.14 -18.88
C THR A 269 13.85 -22.80 -18.17
N TYR A 270 12.66 -22.22 -18.27
CA TYR A 270 11.45 -22.73 -17.63
C TYR A 270 10.36 -23.02 -18.65
N ASP A 271 9.86 -24.27 -18.62
CA ASP A 271 8.65 -24.61 -19.36
C ASP A 271 7.44 -23.93 -18.73
N ALA A 272 6.53 -23.44 -19.55
CA ALA A 272 5.26 -22.86 -19.13
C ALA A 272 4.18 -23.05 -20.20
N ASP A 273 2.95 -23.27 -19.75
CA ASP A 273 1.77 -23.25 -20.61
C ASP A 273 1.32 -21.83 -20.91
N VAL A 274 1.51 -20.93 -19.94
CA VAL A 274 1.12 -19.53 -20.00
C VAL A 274 2.26 -18.65 -19.49
N ILE A 275 2.46 -17.49 -20.16
CA ILE A 275 3.37 -16.45 -19.70
C ILE A 275 2.54 -15.22 -19.31
N LEU A 276 2.72 -14.74 -18.07
CA LEU A 276 2.18 -13.48 -17.62
C LEU A 276 3.31 -12.44 -17.57
N TYR A 277 3.22 -11.43 -18.43
CA TYR A 277 4.26 -10.40 -18.55
C TYR A 277 3.89 -9.11 -17.84
N ASP A 278 4.87 -8.51 -17.17
CA ASP A 278 4.76 -7.24 -16.45
C ASP A 278 4.38 -6.08 -17.40
N THR A 279 3.34 -5.34 -17.05
CA THR A 279 2.84 -4.21 -17.83
C THR A 279 3.29 -2.84 -17.32
N ARG A 280 4.11 -2.78 -16.27
CA ARG A 280 4.67 -1.51 -15.78
C ARG A 280 5.47 -0.81 -16.87
N THR A 281 5.53 0.51 -16.81
CA THR A 281 6.13 1.34 -17.86
C THR A 281 7.64 1.15 -18.03
N GLN A 282 8.33 0.67 -17.00
CA GLN A 282 9.74 0.30 -17.08
C GLN A 282 9.99 -1.07 -17.71
N SER A 283 8.97 -1.90 -17.93
CA SER A 283 9.09 -3.20 -18.56
C SER A 283 8.98 -3.07 -20.09
N LEU A 284 9.69 -3.97 -20.82
CA LEU A 284 9.56 -4.05 -22.28
C LEU A 284 8.12 -4.35 -22.69
N LYS A 285 7.68 -3.70 -23.74
CA LYS A 285 6.41 -4.00 -24.40
C LYS A 285 6.45 -5.39 -25.04
N PRO A 286 5.29 -6.09 -25.17
CA PRO A 286 5.23 -7.40 -25.83
C PRO A 286 5.88 -7.42 -27.22
N GLU A 287 5.69 -6.36 -28.01
CA GLU A 287 6.23 -6.26 -29.37
C GLU A 287 7.76 -6.25 -29.37
N GLU A 288 8.39 -5.71 -28.34
CA GLU A 288 9.85 -5.71 -28.20
C GLU A 288 10.35 -7.07 -27.67
N MET A 289 9.63 -7.71 -26.76
CA MET A 289 9.96 -9.05 -26.28
C MET A 289 9.88 -10.07 -27.43
N LEU A 290 8.90 -9.98 -28.33
CA LEU A 290 8.75 -10.83 -29.50
C LEU A 290 9.91 -10.72 -30.51
N LYS A 291 10.71 -9.65 -30.46
CA LYS A 291 11.95 -9.53 -31.25
C LYS A 291 13.11 -10.34 -30.69
N LYS A 292 12.99 -10.89 -29.46
CA LYS A 292 14.00 -11.72 -28.83
C LYS A 292 13.85 -13.19 -29.36
N PRO A 293 14.84 -13.73 -30.08
CA PRO A 293 14.64 -14.96 -30.85
C PRO A 293 14.26 -16.19 -30.03
N THR A 294 14.82 -16.37 -28.83
CA THR A 294 14.50 -17.48 -27.94
C THR A 294 13.11 -17.32 -27.35
N PHE A 295 12.77 -16.12 -26.86
CA PHE A 295 11.43 -15.83 -26.31
C PHE A 295 10.33 -16.08 -27.36
N ALA A 296 10.51 -15.61 -28.60
CA ALA A 296 9.56 -15.80 -29.69
C ALA A 296 9.33 -17.30 -30.06
N LYS A 297 10.26 -18.18 -29.68
CA LYS A 297 10.16 -19.63 -29.93
C LYS A 297 9.51 -20.41 -28.79
N LEU A 298 9.29 -19.80 -27.63
CA LEU A 298 8.66 -20.48 -26.50
C LEU A 298 7.29 -21.05 -26.89
N PRO A 299 6.94 -22.27 -26.44
CA PRO A 299 5.64 -22.86 -26.75
C PRO A 299 4.46 -21.98 -26.42
N ALA A 300 4.45 -21.37 -25.22
CA ALA A 300 3.40 -20.46 -24.79
C ALA A 300 3.27 -19.23 -25.72
N VAL A 301 4.40 -18.66 -26.16
CA VAL A 301 4.41 -17.51 -27.09
C VAL A 301 3.86 -17.91 -28.47
N LYS A 302 4.29 -19.07 -29.00
CA LYS A 302 3.79 -19.60 -30.29
C LYS A 302 2.30 -19.91 -30.27
N ALA A 303 1.79 -20.35 -29.12
CA ALA A 303 0.38 -20.62 -28.90
C ALA A 303 -0.44 -19.34 -28.66
N GLY A 304 0.20 -18.17 -28.55
CA GLY A 304 -0.48 -16.92 -28.19
C GLY A 304 -0.93 -16.84 -26.73
N GLN A 305 -0.38 -17.71 -25.88
CA GLN A 305 -0.74 -17.83 -24.45
C GLN A 305 0.20 -16.96 -23.59
N TYR A 306 0.38 -15.71 -23.95
CA TYR A 306 1.08 -14.71 -23.16
C TYR A 306 0.19 -13.50 -22.94
N TYR A 307 -0.04 -13.15 -21.68
CA TYR A 307 -1.04 -12.19 -21.26
C TYR A 307 -0.46 -11.15 -20.31
N PRO A 308 -1.09 -9.97 -20.20
CA PRO A 308 -0.65 -8.93 -19.29
C PRO A 308 -0.76 -9.36 -17.82
N TRP A 309 0.23 -8.99 -17.03
CA TRP A 309 0.23 -9.02 -15.60
C TRP A 309 0.38 -7.60 -15.05
N ARG A 310 -0.63 -7.15 -14.33
CA ARG A 310 -0.59 -5.86 -13.65
C ARG A 310 0.15 -5.99 -12.33
N ALA A 311 1.48 -5.96 -12.37
CA ALA A 311 2.38 -6.23 -11.25
C ALA A 311 2.16 -5.33 -10.02
N GLU A 312 1.54 -4.18 -10.17
CA GLU A 312 1.21 -3.24 -9.09
C GLU A 312 -0.25 -2.78 -9.21
N ALA A 313 -1.18 -3.75 -9.39
CA ALA A 313 -2.60 -3.45 -9.29
C ALA A 313 -2.93 -2.85 -7.91
N PRO A 314 -3.85 -1.86 -7.82
CA PRO A 314 -4.18 -1.25 -6.54
C PRO A 314 -4.60 -2.29 -5.50
N PHE A 315 -3.99 -2.26 -4.33
CA PHE A 315 -4.35 -3.16 -3.21
C PHE A 315 -5.66 -2.71 -2.55
N SER A 316 -6.72 -2.73 -3.34
CA SER A 316 -8.10 -2.53 -2.95
C SER A 316 -8.95 -3.69 -3.48
N TYR A 317 -10.13 -3.93 -2.90
CA TYR A 317 -11.05 -4.95 -3.43
C TYR A 317 -11.48 -4.63 -4.86
N GLN A 318 -11.67 -3.34 -5.18
CA GLN A 318 -12.07 -2.89 -6.52
C GLN A 318 -10.96 -3.12 -7.56
N GLY A 319 -9.73 -2.72 -7.24
CA GLY A 319 -8.57 -2.89 -8.12
C GLY A 319 -8.26 -4.37 -8.36
N TYR A 320 -8.31 -5.17 -7.28
CA TYR A 320 -8.05 -6.60 -7.35
C TYR A 320 -9.15 -7.40 -8.03
N ALA A 321 -10.42 -7.05 -7.84
CA ALA A 321 -11.51 -7.68 -8.60
C ALA A 321 -11.29 -7.51 -10.10
N ALA A 322 -10.98 -6.29 -10.55
CA ALA A 322 -10.72 -6.02 -11.96
C ALA A 322 -9.50 -6.80 -12.49
N PHE A 323 -8.41 -6.86 -11.72
CA PHE A 323 -7.22 -7.63 -12.06
C PHE A 323 -7.53 -9.12 -12.20
N LEU A 324 -8.21 -9.73 -11.23
CA LEU A 324 -8.52 -11.16 -11.24
C LEU A 324 -9.54 -11.52 -12.34
N GLU A 325 -10.54 -10.68 -12.57
CA GLU A 325 -11.52 -10.87 -13.65
C GLU A 325 -10.82 -10.89 -15.03
N GLU A 326 -9.88 -9.97 -15.27
CA GLU A 326 -9.06 -9.95 -16.48
C GLU A 326 -8.18 -11.19 -16.59
N LEU A 327 -7.48 -11.56 -15.51
CA LEU A 327 -6.64 -12.76 -15.47
C LEU A 327 -7.45 -14.03 -15.77
N VAL A 328 -8.58 -14.23 -15.09
CA VAL A 328 -9.49 -15.35 -15.33
C VAL A 328 -9.98 -15.39 -16.79
N SER A 329 -10.37 -14.23 -17.34
CA SER A 329 -10.78 -14.13 -18.75
C SER A 329 -9.67 -14.56 -19.72
N ASN A 330 -8.42 -14.24 -19.40
CA ASN A 330 -7.26 -14.64 -20.21
C ASN A 330 -6.96 -16.13 -20.05
N LEU A 331 -6.96 -16.66 -18.83
CA LEU A 331 -6.71 -18.08 -18.56
C LEU A 331 -7.76 -19.00 -19.16
N LYS A 332 -9.02 -18.57 -19.31
CA LYS A 332 -10.08 -19.30 -20.03
C LYS A 332 -9.77 -19.55 -21.50
N LYS A 333 -8.83 -18.80 -22.11
CA LYS A 333 -8.40 -18.96 -23.51
C LYS A 333 -7.17 -19.86 -23.63
N ALA A 334 -6.55 -20.21 -22.51
CA ALA A 334 -5.31 -20.98 -22.48
C ALA A 334 -5.59 -22.47 -22.37
N GLU A 335 -4.73 -23.24 -23.00
CA GLU A 335 -4.72 -24.70 -22.97
C GLU A 335 -3.39 -25.21 -22.43
N LYS A 336 -3.40 -26.40 -21.86
CA LYS A 336 -2.16 -27.08 -21.45
C LYS A 336 -1.35 -27.41 -22.70
N LEU A 337 -0.11 -26.97 -22.72
CA LEU A 337 0.84 -27.31 -23.78
C LEU A 337 1.62 -28.57 -23.40
N GLN A 338 1.86 -29.43 -24.36
CA GLN A 338 2.59 -30.68 -24.13
C GLN A 338 4.09 -30.45 -23.97
#